data_04998d23d224c4868df3fe26f68e336c
#
_entry.id   04998d23d224c4868df3fe26f68e336c
#
_cell.length_a   1.000
_cell.length_b   1.000
_cell.length_c   1.000
_cell.angle_alpha   90.00
_cell.angle_beta   90.00
_cell.angle_gamma   90.00
#
_symmetry.space_group_name_H-M   'P 1'
#
loop_
_entity.id
_entity.type
_entity.pdbx_description
1 polymer ?
#
loop_
_entity_poly.entity_id
_entity_poly.type
_entity_poly.pdbx_seq_one_letter_code
_entity_poly.pdbx_strand_id
1 'polypeptide(L)'
;MGKILNVGVVGLGRIGRSHLSEIASFPDRFKIVAGADHDPERLNAMCPKELADAAKYDSLGEMLKHPGLDMVTVATRHPDHVPMAIKILKAGKIAVVEKPTATSVAEFDSMLKVAKQYPHKLFLRHNRRFESAFVKVMELMDSGLIGEVQYIKLYRSVGYCRRNDWMTMPEFYGGLLSNWGPHLIDQALQLLESPVKDLWADIRRVISIGAGDDHFKIILKGKNGRLADIEVSGANALPGREMEIIGSRGTIIYENGKLSARYVEPGIKFKKLKPHPENPPLQYGNFDEKLYFVNSEFEVPKISQTVLWKHLYDEAVNGVPSPVKLEEGREVVRITEEAFKFCGLDPASLIRR
;
A
#
# COMPACT_ATOMS: atom_id res chain seq x y z
N MET A 1 -2.52 -4.23 33.14
CA MET A 1 -2.08 -3.34 32.04
C MET A 1 -1.16 -4.13 31.12
N GLY A 2 -1.33 -4.01 29.79
CA GLY A 2 -0.44 -4.66 28.83
C GLY A 2 0.98 -4.08 28.89
N LYS A 3 1.96 -4.77 28.27
CA LYS A 3 3.35 -4.28 28.17
C LYS A 3 3.37 -3.04 27.28
N ILE A 4 3.90 -1.90 27.75
CA ILE A 4 4.18 -0.75 26.91
C ILE A 4 5.48 -1.01 26.14
N LEU A 5 5.46 -0.89 24.79
CA LEU A 5 6.65 -1.04 23.95
C LEU A 5 7.39 0.30 23.85
N ASN A 6 8.68 0.30 24.15
CA ASN A 6 9.57 1.43 23.95
C ASN A 6 9.99 1.49 22.47
N VAL A 7 9.70 2.59 21.81
CA VAL A 7 9.84 2.73 20.35
C VAL A 7 10.91 3.75 19.99
N GLY A 8 11.73 3.40 19.01
CA GLY A 8 12.64 4.30 18.31
C GLY A 8 12.16 4.53 16.86
N VAL A 9 12.46 5.71 16.31
CA VAL A 9 12.21 6.04 14.89
C VAL A 9 13.54 6.36 14.22
N VAL A 10 13.88 5.67 13.12
CA VAL A 10 15.04 6.01 12.29
C VAL A 10 14.57 6.62 10.97
N GLY A 11 15.14 7.80 10.62
CA GLY A 11 14.70 8.64 9.52
C GLY A 11 13.63 9.64 9.97
N LEU A 12 14.02 10.86 10.35
CA LEU A 12 13.13 11.91 10.87
C LEU A 12 12.64 12.88 9.77
N GLY A 13 12.56 12.40 8.55
CA GLY A 13 11.88 13.08 7.45
C GLY A 13 10.37 13.14 7.65
N ARG A 14 9.63 13.55 6.61
CA ARG A 14 8.17 13.70 6.67
C ARG A 14 7.45 12.45 7.19
N ILE A 15 7.85 11.26 6.72
CA ILE A 15 7.20 9.99 7.11
C ILE A 15 7.57 9.60 8.56
N GLY A 16 8.84 9.70 8.95
CA GLY A 16 9.22 9.39 10.33
C GLY A 16 8.52 10.28 11.35
N ARG A 17 8.31 11.58 11.04
CA ARG A 17 7.52 12.49 11.87
C ARG A 17 6.04 12.07 11.96
N SER A 18 5.45 11.61 10.84
CA SER A 18 4.10 11.04 10.85
C SER A 18 4.03 9.83 11.78
N HIS A 19 5.05 8.95 11.75
CA HIS A 19 5.12 7.79 12.66
C HIS A 19 5.17 8.23 14.13
N LEU A 20 5.97 9.25 14.46
CA LEU A 20 6.02 9.77 15.84
C LEU A 20 4.64 10.22 16.32
N SER A 21 3.95 11.05 15.53
CA SER A 21 2.61 11.55 15.88
C SER A 21 1.58 10.42 15.97
N GLU A 22 1.64 9.44 15.04
CA GLU A 22 0.75 8.28 15.05
C GLU A 22 0.98 7.39 16.28
N ILE A 23 2.24 7.07 16.60
CA ILE A 23 2.63 6.26 17.76
C ILE A 23 2.22 6.95 19.06
N ALA A 24 2.43 8.27 19.16
CA ALA A 24 2.05 9.05 20.33
C ALA A 24 0.53 9.07 20.58
N SER A 25 -0.28 8.74 19.58
CA SER A 25 -1.74 8.60 19.76
C SER A 25 -2.18 7.33 20.52
N PHE A 26 -1.23 6.42 20.82
CA PHE A 26 -1.48 5.17 21.57
C PHE A 26 -0.58 5.07 22.82
N PRO A 27 -0.69 5.99 23.79
CA PRO A 27 0.21 6.05 24.95
C PRO A 27 0.07 4.87 25.92
N ASP A 28 -1.04 4.13 25.82
CA ASP A 28 -1.30 2.88 26.56
C ASP A 28 -0.52 1.67 26.00
N ARG A 29 0.06 1.79 24.81
CA ARG A 29 0.75 0.71 24.07
C ARG A 29 2.18 1.02 23.75
N PHE A 30 2.49 2.28 23.46
CA PHE A 30 3.80 2.71 22.99
C PHE A 30 4.32 3.91 23.77
N LYS A 31 5.63 3.91 23.98
CA LYS A 31 6.37 5.06 24.49
C LYS A 31 7.52 5.37 23.53
N ILE A 32 7.57 6.57 22.98
CA ILE A 32 8.71 7.03 22.17
C ILE A 32 9.87 7.31 23.11
N VAL A 33 11.00 6.62 22.91
CA VAL A 33 12.19 6.72 23.77
C VAL A 33 13.43 7.15 22.98
N ALA A 34 13.42 7.04 21.66
CA ALA A 34 14.58 7.36 20.83
C ALA A 34 14.20 7.82 19.43
N GLY A 35 15.06 8.67 18.84
CA GLY A 35 15.01 9.02 17.42
C GLY A 35 16.41 9.04 16.84
N ALA A 36 16.55 8.63 15.56
CA ALA A 36 17.81 8.69 14.85
C ALA A 36 17.66 9.30 13.44
N ASP A 37 18.56 10.21 13.11
CA ASP A 37 18.75 10.73 11.76
C ASP A 37 20.21 11.14 11.59
N HIS A 38 20.78 10.97 10.40
CA HIS A 38 22.14 11.42 10.09
C HIS A 38 22.22 12.94 9.89
N ASP A 39 21.08 13.59 9.74
CA ASP A 39 20.96 15.04 9.59
C ASP A 39 20.80 15.71 10.97
N PRO A 40 21.83 16.42 11.47
CA PRO A 40 21.78 17.06 12.78
C PRO A 40 20.73 18.16 12.87
N GLU A 41 20.33 18.77 11.75
CA GLU A 41 19.27 19.77 11.75
C GLU A 41 17.92 19.13 12.13
N ARG A 42 17.63 17.93 11.60
CA ARG A 42 16.42 17.19 11.95
C ARG A 42 16.38 16.73 13.41
N LEU A 43 17.54 16.43 13.96
CA LEU A 43 17.66 16.03 15.36
C LEU A 43 17.51 17.21 16.34
N ASN A 44 17.90 18.41 15.95
CA ASN A 44 17.99 19.57 16.83
C ASN A 44 16.96 20.66 16.47
N ALA A 45 17.21 21.44 15.43
CA ALA A 45 16.39 22.60 15.08
C ALA A 45 14.96 22.21 14.62
N MET A 46 14.83 21.08 13.94
CA MET A 46 13.56 20.54 13.45
C MET A 46 13.05 19.37 14.29
N CYS A 47 13.52 19.23 15.52
CA CYS A 47 13.14 18.11 16.37
C CYS A 47 11.61 18.09 16.63
N PRO A 48 10.92 16.98 16.32
CA PRO A 48 9.51 16.84 16.65
C PRO A 48 9.28 16.89 18.16
N LYS A 49 8.14 17.47 18.55
CA LYS A 49 7.75 17.58 19.98
C LYS A 49 7.69 16.23 20.68
N GLU A 50 7.33 15.18 19.95
CA GLU A 50 7.25 13.80 20.44
C GLU A 50 8.62 13.23 20.83
N LEU A 51 9.70 13.86 20.37
CA LEU A 51 11.10 13.51 20.72
C LEU A 51 11.72 14.48 21.73
N ALA A 52 10.98 15.43 22.29
CA ALA A 52 11.54 16.43 23.19
C ALA A 52 12.30 15.79 24.37
N ASP A 53 11.71 14.75 24.98
CA ASP A 53 12.25 14.01 26.11
C ASP A 53 12.90 12.67 25.74
N ALA A 54 13.04 12.40 24.44
CA ALA A 54 13.63 11.14 23.93
C ALA A 54 15.11 11.30 23.61
N ALA A 55 15.85 10.20 23.69
CA ALA A 55 17.26 10.18 23.30
C ALA A 55 17.42 10.36 21.78
N LYS A 56 18.44 11.13 21.38
CA LYS A 56 18.73 11.46 19.98
C LYS A 56 20.05 10.84 19.57
N TYR A 57 20.05 10.23 18.38
CA TYR A 57 21.20 9.50 17.84
C TYR A 57 21.46 9.93 16.40
N ASP A 58 22.71 9.96 15.99
CA ASP A 58 23.12 10.22 14.60
C ASP A 58 22.97 8.98 13.70
N SER A 59 22.84 7.80 14.29
CA SER A 59 22.78 6.55 13.56
C SER A 59 21.87 5.51 14.21
N LEU A 60 21.36 4.57 13.40
CA LEU A 60 20.64 3.39 13.87
C LEU A 60 21.53 2.56 14.80
N GLY A 61 22.84 2.44 14.49
CA GLY A 61 23.77 1.61 15.27
C GLY A 61 23.86 2.05 16.72
N GLU A 62 23.94 3.34 16.97
CA GLU A 62 23.96 3.90 18.32
C GLU A 62 22.58 3.82 18.98
N MET A 63 21.50 4.10 18.25
CA MET A 63 20.15 3.99 18.78
C MET A 63 19.81 2.57 19.24
N LEU A 64 20.31 1.53 18.57
CA LEU A 64 20.07 0.13 18.96
C LEU A 64 20.67 -0.23 20.33
N LYS A 65 21.63 0.56 20.82
CA LYS A 65 22.22 0.40 22.17
C LYS A 65 21.39 1.05 23.27
N HIS A 66 20.32 1.81 22.91
CA HIS A 66 19.46 2.49 23.88
C HIS A 66 18.83 1.49 24.87
N PRO A 67 19.00 1.72 26.20
CA PRO A 67 18.46 0.81 27.22
C PRO A 67 16.93 0.67 27.11
N GLY A 68 16.46 -0.57 27.12
CA GLY A 68 15.02 -0.86 27.12
C GLY A 68 14.31 -0.62 25.80
N LEU A 69 15.00 -0.30 24.68
CA LEU A 69 14.39 -0.19 23.35
C LEU A 69 13.80 -1.54 22.92
N ASP A 70 12.52 -1.60 22.59
CA ASP A 70 11.82 -2.81 22.15
C ASP A 70 11.62 -2.85 20.63
N MET A 71 11.29 -1.72 20.01
CA MET A 71 10.85 -1.62 18.62
C MET A 71 11.50 -0.43 17.91
N VAL A 72 11.83 -0.61 16.63
CA VAL A 72 12.29 0.48 15.76
C VAL A 72 11.45 0.50 14.48
N THR A 73 10.95 1.68 14.11
CA THR A 73 10.35 1.90 12.80
C THR A 73 11.34 2.57 11.86
N VAL A 74 11.42 2.03 10.63
CA VAL A 74 12.36 2.47 9.59
C VAL A 74 11.60 3.32 8.58
N ALA A 75 11.96 4.61 8.50
CA ALA A 75 11.35 5.60 7.61
C ALA A 75 12.42 6.41 6.83
N THR A 76 13.46 5.72 6.41
CA THR A 76 14.63 6.25 5.69
C THR A 76 14.42 6.26 4.17
N ARG A 77 15.49 6.32 3.38
CA ARG A 77 15.43 6.11 1.94
C ARG A 77 15.20 4.63 1.63
N HIS A 78 14.56 4.35 0.50
CA HIS A 78 14.13 3.00 0.14
C HIS A 78 15.25 1.94 0.20
N PRO A 79 16.47 2.18 -0.33
CA PRO A 79 17.55 1.19 -0.27
C PRO A 79 18.03 0.81 1.13
N ASP A 80 17.74 1.65 2.12
CA ASP A 80 18.16 1.44 3.51
C ASP A 80 17.21 0.54 4.31
N HIS A 81 15.99 0.31 3.82
CA HIS A 81 14.93 -0.38 4.56
C HIS A 81 15.35 -1.79 4.96
N VAL A 82 15.75 -2.62 4.01
CA VAL A 82 16.14 -4.02 4.29
C VAL A 82 17.40 -4.12 5.13
N PRO A 83 18.51 -3.44 4.82
CA PRO A 83 19.71 -3.46 5.67
C PRO A 83 19.44 -3.03 7.12
N MET A 84 18.62 -2.00 7.32
CA MET A 84 18.26 -1.54 8.66
C MET A 84 17.35 -2.53 9.39
N ALA A 85 16.33 -3.08 8.72
CA ALA A 85 15.46 -4.10 9.30
C ALA A 85 16.27 -5.32 9.78
N ILE A 86 17.22 -5.80 8.98
CA ILE A 86 18.11 -6.90 9.36
C ILE A 86 18.95 -6.56 10.60
N LYS A 87 19.48 -5.34 10.69
CA LYS A 87 20.24 -4.88 11.88
C LYS A 87 19.36 -4.86 13.12
N ILE A 88 18.12 -4.37 13.00
CA ILE A 88 17.15 -4.29 14.10
C ILE A 88 16.80 -5.69 14.59
N LEU A 89 16.47 -6.60 13.68
CA LEU A 89 16.15 -8.00 14.01
C LEU A 89 17.32 -8.70 14.72
N LYS A 90 18.54 -8.57 14.18
CA LYS A 90 19.76 -9.15 14.80
C LYS A 90 20.07 -8.59 16.18
N ALA A 91 19.64 -7.35 16.46
CA ALA A 91 19.71 -6.77 17.80
C ALA A 91 18.58 -7.28 18.72
N GLY A 92 17.76 -8.26 18.26
CA GLY A 92 16.65 -8.83 19.02
C GLY A 92 15.43 -7.91 19.16
N LYS A 93 15.38 -6.80 18.40
CA LYS A 93 14.31 -5.80 18.46
C LYS A 93 13.24 -6.08 17.40
N ILE A 94 12.07 -5.46 17.56
CA ILE A 94 10.99 -5.47 16.58
C ILE A 94 11.32 -4.44 15.49
N ALA A 95 11.24 -4.84 14.22
CA ALA A 95 11.40 -3.98 13.06
C ALA A 95 10.04 -3.69 12.40
N VAL A 96 9.70 -2.42 12.23
CA VAL A 96 8.56 -1.97 11.42
C VAL A 96 9.11 -1.25 10.20
N VAL A 97 8.81 -1.74 9.01
CA VAL A 97 9.45 -1.28 7.77
C VAL A 97 8.45 -0.55 6.88
N GLU A 98 8.80 0.68 6.50
CA GLU A 98 8.02 1.44 5.51
C GLU A 98 8.08 0.82 4.12
N LYS A 99 7.06 1.19 3.33
CA LYS A 99 7.01 0.86 1.90
C LYS A 99 7.88 1.85 1.07
N PRO A 100 8.44 1.40 -0.06
CA PRO A 100 8.55 0.00 -0.50
C PRO A 100 9.43 -0.77 0.48
N THR A 101 9.00 -1.95 0.85
CA THR A 101 9.69 -2.73 1.89
C THR A 101 11.08 -3.15 1.47
N ALA A 102 11.26 -3.42 0.18
CA ALA A 102 12.53 -3.79 -0.43
C ALA A 102 12.59 -3.27 -1.87
N THR A 103 13.79 -3.21 -2.45
CA THR A 103 14.02 -2.79 -3.83
C THR A 103 14.03 -3.96 -4.82
N SER A 104 14.10 -5.19 -4.30
CA SER A 104 14.01 -6.43 -5.08
C SER A 104 13.50 -7.59 -4.24
N VAL A 105 13.04 -8.65 -4.91
CA VAL A 105 12.62 -9.90 -4.27
C VAL A 105 13.79 -10.53 -3.51
N ALA A 106 14.99 -10.50 -4.07
CA ALA A 106 16.19 -11.05 -3.43
C ALA A 106 16.51 -10.34 -2.09
N GLU A 107 16.37 -9.02 -2.04
CA GLU A 107 16.52 -8.26 -0.78
C GLU A 107 15.44 -8.64 0.22
N PHE A 108 14.19 -8.69 -0.22
CA PHE A 108 13.08 -9.09 0.65
C PHE A 108 13.31 -10.47 1.26
N ASP A 109 13.71 -11.44 0.42
CA ASP A 109 14.00 -12.81 0.85
C ASP A 109 15.17 -12.89 1.85
N SER A 110 16.19 -12.03 1.68
CA SER A 110 17.28 -11.91 2.64
C SER A 110 16.81 -11.46 4.03
N MET A 111 15.87 -10.50 4.06
CA MET A 111 15.24 -10.03 5.30
C MET A 111 14.36 -11.12 5.92
N LEU A 112 13.54 -11.81 5.12
CA LEU A 112 12.72 -12.93 5.61
C LEU A 112 13.56 -14.06 6.21
N LYS A 113 14.70 -14.38 5.59
CA LYS A 113 15.63 -15.39 6.13
C LYS A 113 16.08 -15.05 7.56
N VAL A 114 16.33 -13.77 7.83
CA VAL A 114 16.67 -13.31 9.18
C VAL A 114 15.44 -13.31 10.07
N ALA A 115 14.30 -12.81 9.58
CA ALA A 115 13.07 -12.71 10.36
C ALA A 115 12.57 -14.07 10.89
N LYS A 116 12.80 -15.17 10.15
CA LYS A 116 12.49 -16.53 10.61
C LYS A 116 13.16 -16.92 11.92
N GLN A 117 14.29 -16.28 12.27
CA GLN A 117 14.99 -16.50 13.54
C GLN A 117 14.41 -15.65 14.70
N TYR A 118 13.55 -14.71 14.37
CA TYR A 118 12.94 -13.74 15.28
C TYR A 118 11.42 -13.65 15.04
N PRO A 119 10.65 -14.69 15.38
CA PRO A 119 9.20 -14.74 15.13
C PRO A 119 8.50 -13.53 15.77
N HIS A 120 7.47 -13.02 15.10
CA HIS A 120 6.67 -11.86 15.52
C HIS A 120 7.47 -10.56 15.75
N LYS A 121 8.60 -10.38 15.03
CA LYS A 121 9.43 -9.17 15.13
C LYS A 121 9.63 -8.40 13.83
N LEU A 122 9.05 -8.83 12.71
CA LEU A 122 9.08 -8.09 11.46
C LEU A 122 7.67 -7.71 11.05
N PHE A 123 7.44 -6.42 10.82
CA PHE A 123 6.15 -5.87 10.38
C PHE A 123 6.32 -4.93 9.19
N LEU A 124 5.36 -5.02 8.26
CA LEU A 124 5.31 -4.21 7.06
C LEU A 124 4.22 -3.14 7.16
N ARG A 125 4.53 -1.95 6.65
CA ARG A 125 3.62 -0.83 6.80
C ARG A 125 2.76 -0.59 5.55
N HIS A 126 1.89 -1.55 5.20
CA HIS A 126 0.86 -1.38 4.17
C HIS A 126 -0.39 -0.71 4.77
N ASN A 127 -0.24 0.53 5.25
CA ASN A 127 -1.27 1.26 5.97
C ASN A 127 -2.52 1.58 5.15
N ARG A 128 -2.41 1.64 3.80
CA ARG A 128 -3.56 1.94 2.94
C ARG A 128 -4.55 0.79 2.77
N ARG A 129 -4.27 -0.40 3.31
CA ARG A 129 -5.30 -1.43 3.54
C ARG A 129 -6.42 -0.94 4.44
N PHE A 130 -6.13 0.03 5.30
CA PHE A 130 -7.08 0.63 6.23
C PHE A 130 -7.61 1.98 5.73
N GLU A 131 -7.44 2.29 4.44
CA GLU A 131 -8.09 3.43 3.81
C GLU A 131 -9.62 3.24 3.89
N SER A 132 -10.31 4.21 4.45
CA SER A 132 -11.74 4.11 4.75
C SER A 132 -12.60 3.66 3.57
N ALA A 133 -12.37 4.25 2.40
CA ALA A 133 -13.09 3.88 1.19
C ALA A 133 -12.77 2.45 0.73
N PHE A 134 -11.50 2.03 0.82
CA PHE A 134 -11.07 0.68 0.48
C PHE A 134 -11.72 -0.38 1.37
N VAL A 135 -11.73 -0.14 2.69
CA VAL A 135 -12.40 -1.05 3.65
C VAL A 135 -13.89 -1.19 3.30
N LYS A 136 -14.56 -0.07 2.99
CA LYS A 136 -15.99 -0.12 2.62
C LYS A 136 -16.23 -0.81 1.28
N VAL A 137 -15.35 -0.64 0.30
CA VAL A 137 -15.41 -1.37 -0.97
C VAL A 137 -15.29 -2.89 -0.75
N MET A 138 -14.33 -3.34 0.07
CA MET A 138 -14.18 -4.76 0.43
C MET A 138 -15.48 -5.30 1.08
N GLU A 139 -16.05 -4.58 2.05
CA GLU A 139 -17.31 -4.96 2.70
C GLU A 139 -18.46 -5.12 1.67
N LEU A 140 -18.57 -4.18 0.72
CA LEU A 140 -19.61 -4.23 -0.31
C LEU A 140 -19.38 -5.39 -1.30
N MET A 141 -18.13 -5.72 -1.62
CA MET A 141 -17.81 -6.90 -2.44
C MET A 141 -18.20 -8.19 -1.70
N ASP A 142 -17.81 -8.31 -0.44
CA ASP A 142 -18.09 -9.49 0.40
C ASP A 142 -19.60 -9.71 0.61
N SER A 143 -20.39 -8.64 0.60
CA SER A 143 -21.85 -8.73 0.67
C SER A 143 -22.50 -9.34 -0.57
N GLY A 144 -21.74 -9.52 -1.67
CA GLY A 144 -22.25 -10.01 -2.94
C GLY A 144 -23.11 -9.00 -3.71
N LEU A 145 -23.13 -7.73 -3.32
CA LEU A 145 -24.00 -6.67 -3.88
C LEU A 145 -23.91 -6.58 -5.41
N ILE A 146 -22.69 -6.70 -5.95
CA ILE A 146 -22.45 -6.60 -7.40
C ILE A 146 -22.23 -7.95 -8.10
N GLY A 147 -22.48 -9.06 -7.40
CA GLY A 147 -22.26 -10.42 -7.92
C GLY A 147 -20.78 -10.77 -8.05
N GLU A 148 -20.42 -11.61 -9.02
CA GLU A 148 -19.03 -12.00 -9.28
C GLU A 148 -18.23 -10.83 -9.83
N VAL A 149 -17.15 -10.45 -9.14
CA VAL A 149 -16.23 -9.39 -9.59
C VAL A 149 -15.45 -9.88 -10.81
N GLN A 150 -15.40 -9.02 -11.85
CA GLN A 150 -14.73 -9.27 -13.12
C GLN A 150 -13.53 -8.33 -13.32
N TYR A 151 -13.78 -7.02 -13.11
CA TYR A 151 -12.80 -5.98 -13.36
C TYR A 151 -12.66 -5.05 -12.15
N ILE A 152 -11.44 -4.73 -11.82
CA ILE A 152 -11.02 -3.85 -10.74
C ILE A 152 -10.19 -2.74 -11.38
N LYS A 153 -10.55 -1.48 -11.16
CA LYS A 153 -9.74 -0.33 -11.58
C LYS A 153 -9.38 0.49 -10.36
N LEU A 154 -8.10 0.67 -10.17
CA LEU A 154 -7.51 1.51 -9.13
C LEU A 154 -6.72 2.63 -9.78
N TYR A 155 -7.12 3.85 -9.53
CA TYR A 155 -6.49 5.03 -10.10
C TYR A 155 -6.10 6.01 -9.01
N ARG A 156 -4.93 6.63 -9.16
CA ARG A 156 -4.51 7.74 -8.30
C ARG A 156 -3.87 8.85 -9.14
N SER A 157 -4.47 10.02 -9.16
CA SER A 157 -3.78 11.22 -9.57
C SER A 157 -3.08 11.82 -8.35
N VAL A 158 -1.78 12.09 -8.48
CA VAL A 158 -1.03 12.85 -7.48
C VAL A 158 -0.92 14.33 -7.86
N GLY A 159 -1.75 14.74 -8.81
CA GLY A 159 -1.76 16.09 -9.39
C GLY A 159 -0.62 16.30 -10.37
N TYR A 160 -0.51 17.50 -10.90
CA TYR A 160 0.58 17.89 -11.80
C TYR A 160 1.85 18.14 -10.99
N CYS A 161 2.55 17.04 -10.63
CA CYS A 161 3.58 17.02 -9.59
C CYS A 161 4.99 16.96 -10.18
N ARG A 162 5.68 18.09 -10.21
CA ARG A 162 7.10 18.21 -10.60
C ARG A 162 8.00 18.23 -9.36
N ARG A 163 8.20 17.07 -8.75
CA ARG A 163 9.08 16.93 -7.59
C ARG A 163 10.55 17.12 -7.99
N ASN A 164 11.35 17.67 -7.06
CA ASN A 164 12.79 17.89 -7.21
C ASN A 164 13.63 17.29 -6.08
N ASP A 165 13.08 16.26 -5.40
CA ASP A 165 13.74 15.55 -4.32
C ASP A 165 14.24 14.16 -4.76
N TRP A 166 14.89 13.44 -3.84
CA TRP A 166 15.47 12.12 -4.07
C TRP A 166 14.45 11.07 -4.59
N MET A 167 13.16 11.30 -4.35
CA MET A 167 12.11 10.39 -4.86
C MET A 167 11.92 10.47 -6.38
N THR A 168 12.65 11.33 -7.09
CA THR A 168 12.72 11.36 -8.56
C THR A 168 14.01 10.76 -9.10
N MET A 169 14.84 10.19 -8.23
CA MET A 169 16.20 9.71 -8.55
C MET A 169 16.26 8.18 -8.45
N PRO A 170 16.49 7.45 -9.57
CA PRO A 170 16.53 5.98 -9.58
C PRO A 170 17.59 5.37 -8.65
N GLU A 171 18.72 6.05 -8.42
CA GLU A 171 19.77 5.61 -7.51
C GLU A 171 19.32 5.50 -6.03
N PHE A 172 18.20 6.10 -5.69
CA PHE A 172 17.52 5.93 -4.40
C PHE A 172 16.24 5.09 -4.51
N TYR A 173 16.09 4.36 -5.62
CA TYR A 173 14.85 3.64 -5.94
C TYR A 173 13.65 4.60 -5.95
N GLY A 174 13.86 5.82 -6.48
CA GLY A 174 12.83 6.83 -6.67
C GLY A 174 12.00 6.52 -7.91
N GLY A 175 10.86 7.17 -8.00
CA GLY A 175 9.85 7.01 -9.03
C GLY A 175 8.47 6.78 -8.42
N LEU A 176 7.45 6.97 -9.22
CA LEU A 176 6.08 6.88 -8.75
C LEU A 176 5.65 5.43 -8.52
N LEU A 177 6.15 4.51 -9.35
CA LEU A 177 5.91 3.08 -9.15
C LEU A 177 6.51 2.60 -7.83
N SER A 178 7.74 2.98 -7.50
CA SER A 178 8.35 2.63 -6.21
C SER A 178 7.62 3.26 -5.02
N ASN A 179 7.07 4.46 -5.18
CA ASN A 179 6.47 5.22 -4.08
C ASN A 179 4.97 4.91 -3.88
N TRP A 180 4.17 4.94 -4.95
CA TRP A 180 2.72 4.72 -4.89
C TRP A 180 2.32 3.29 -5.26
N GLY A 181 3.10 2.66 -6.13
CA GLY A 181 2.84 1.29 -6.58
C GLY A 181 2.58 0.31 -5.44
N PRO A 182 3.41 0.25 -4.38
CA PRO A 182 3.20 -0.68 -3.28
C PRO A 182 1.82 -0.58 -2.62
N HIS A 183 1.23 0.61 -2.57
CA HIS A 183 -0.10 0.80 -1.99
C HIS A 183 -1.21 0.24 -2.88
N LEU A 184 -1.19 0.59 -4.17
CA LEU A 184 -2.25 0.18 -5.08
C LEU A 184 -2.12 -1.28 -5.50
N ILE A 185 -0.88 -1.79 -5.63
CA ILE A 185 -0.63 -3.22 -5.87
C ILE A 185 -1.14 -4.04 -4.68
N ASP A 186 -0.86 -3.62 -3.44
CA ASP A 186 -1.37 -4.30 -2.25
C ASP A 186 -2.90 -4.33 -2.22
N GLN A 187 -3.56 -3.20 -2.48
CA GLN A 187 -5.02 -3.13 -2.59
C GLN A 187 -5.56 -4.01 -3.73
N ALA A 188 -4.92 -4.00 -4.90
CA ALA A 188 -5.31 -4.83 -6.03
C ALA A 188 -5.21 -6.33 -5.71
N LEU A 189 -4.15 -6.76 -5.03
CA LEU A 189 -3.97 -8.16 -4.61
C LEU A 189 -5.08 -8.60 -3.65
N GLN A 190 -5.51 -7.72 -2.72
CA GLN A 190 -6.64 -8.02 -1.84
C GLN A 190 -7.96 -8.17 -2.65
N LEU A 191 -8.22 -7.26 -3.59
CA LEU A 191 -9.44 -7.27 -4.42
C LEU A 191 -9.45 -8.41 -5.45
N LEU A 192 -8.29 -8.85 -5.93
CA LEU A 192 -8.17 -10.00 -6.84
C LEU A 192 -8.57 -11.31 -6.16
N GLU A 193 -8.29 -11.48 -4.86
CA GLU A 193 -8.54 -12.71 -4.09
C GLU A 193 -7.98 -13.95 -4.78
N SER A 194 -6.88 -13.82 -5.48
CA SER A 194 -6.29 -14.86 -6.32
C SER A 194 -4.82 -14.61 -6.58
N PRO A 195 -4.00 -15.65 -6.70
CA PRO A 195 -2.64 -15.48 -7.20
C PRO A 195 -2.65 -14.85 -8.59
N VAL A 196 -1.69 -13.95 -8.84
CA VAL A 196 -1.49 -13.33 -10.15
C VAL A 196 -0.96 -14.38 -11.13
N LYS A 197 -1.60 -14.44 -12.31
CA LYS A 197 -1.22 -15.33 -13.41
C LYS A 197 -0.39 -14.61 -14.47
N ASP A 198 -0.84 -13.43 -14.90
CA ASP A 198 -0.25 -12.65 -15.97
C ASP A 198 -0.14 -11.18 -15.56
N LEU A 199 0.88 -10.49 -16.07
CA LEU A 199 1.13 -9.07 -15.84
C LEU A 199 1.47 -8.38 -17.16
N TRP A 200 0.92 -7.17 -17.34
CA TRP A 200 1.36 -6.19 -18.33
C TRP A 200 1.64 -4.87 -17.63
N ALA A 201 2.65 -4.11 -18.08
CA ALA A 201 2.99 -2.81 -17.50
C ALA A 201 3.43 -1.80 -18.56
N ASP A 202 3.20 -0.53 -18.28
CA ASP A 202 3.76 0.63 -18.96
C ASP A 202 4.23 1.64 -17.91
N ILE A 203 5.47 2.08 -18.01
CA ILE A 203 6.11 3.00 -17.05
C ILE A 203 6.71 4.15 -17.84
N ARG A 204 6.36 5.37 -17.46
CA ARG A 204 6.77 6.57 -18.20
C ARG A 204 7.34 7.64 -17.30
N ARG A 205 8.22 8.43 -17.89
CA ARG A 205 8.62 9.74 -17.41
C ARG A 205 7.99 10.78 -18.33
N VAL A 206 7.09 11.59 -17.79
CA VAL A 206 6.32 12.58 -18.55
C VAL A 206 6.77 14.00 -18.21
N ILE A 207 6.68 14.40 -16.94
CA ILE A 207 7.02 15.74 -16.44
C ILE A 207 8.03 15.72 -15.28
N SER A 208 8.49 14.54 -14.86
CA SER A 208 9.45 14.39 -13.77
C SER A 208 10.73 15.19 -14.03
N ILE A 209 11.23 15.88 -12.99
CA ILE A 209 12.50 16.62 -13.06
C ILE A 209 13.68 15.65 -13.06
N GLY A 210 13.61 14.60 -12.22
CA GLY A 210 14.62 13.56 -12.17
C GLY A 210 14.39 12.46 -13.22
N ALA A 211 15.19 11.41 -13.17
CA ALA A 211 15.11 10.28 -14.09
C ALA A 211 14.09 9.20 -13.69
N GLY A 212 13.50 9.31 -12.48
CA GLY A 212 12.44 8.43 -12.02
C GLY A 212 11.13 8.65 -12.76
N ASP A 213 10.33 7.59 -12.84
CA ASP A 213 9.00 7.60 -13.44
C ASP A 213 8.03 8.49 -12.64
N ASP A 214 7.06 9.06 -13.36
CA ASP A 214 5.96 9.84 -12.79
C ASP A 214 4.59 9.45 -13.35
N HIS A 215 4.55 8.37 -14.13
CA HIS A 215 3.34 7.71 -14.58
C HIS A 215 3.61 6.22 -14.74
N PHE A 216 2.69 5.39 -14.24
CA PHE A 216 2.70 3.97 -14.55
C PHE A 216 1.29 3.42 -14.66
N LYS A 217 1.17 2.35 -15.45
CA LYS A 217 -0.01 1.51 -15.55
C LYS A 217 0.40 0.05 -15.47
N ILE A 218 -0.32 -0.74 -14.65
CA ILE A 218 -0.12 -2.17 -14.50
C ILE A 218 -1.47 -2.86 -14.64
N ILE A 219 -1.53 -3.92 -15.45
CA ILE A 219 -2.68 -4.80 -15.54
C ILE A 219 -2.29 -6.16 -15.00
N LEU A 220 -3.01 -6.62 -13.98
CA LEU A 220 -2.82 -7.93 -13.37
C LEU A 220 -4.01 -8.83 -13.72
N LYS A 221 -3.73 -10.08 -14.10
CA LYS A 221 -4.75 -11.12 -14.28
C LYS A 221 -4.61 -12.17 -13.19
N GLY A 222 -5.67 -12.35 -12.40
CA GLY A 222 -5.76 -13.42 -11.41
C GLY A 222 -5.98 -14.80 -12.06
N LYS A 223 -5.59 -15.89 -11.37
CA LYS A 223 -5.91 -17.25 -11.80
C LYS A 223 -7.41 -17.52 -11.87
N ASN A 224 -8.21 -16.79 -11.07
CA ASN A 224 -9.68 -16.82 -11.10
C ASN A 224 -10.30 -16.05 -12.28
N GLY A 225 -9.48 -15.42 -13.12
CA GLY A 225 -9.93 -14.68 -14.31
C GLY A 225 -10.18 -13.19 -14.07
N ARG A 226 -10.25 -12.69 -12.81
CA ARG A 226 -10.39 -11.26 -12.52
C ARG A 226 -9.22 -10.46 -13.08
N LEU A 227 -9.50 -9.24 -13.53
CA LEU A 227 -8.49 -8.29 -13.97
C LEU A 227 -8.43 -7.09 -13.02
N ALA A 228 -7.21 -6.68 -12.64
CA ALA A 228 -6.96 -5.44 -11.94
C ALA A 228 -6.14 -4.49 -12.81
N ASP A 229 -6.69 -3.33 -13.11
CA ASP A 229 -6.07 -2.21 -13.83
C ASP A 229 -5.66 -1.17 -12.79
N ILE A 230 -4.36 -0.97 -12.62
CA ILE A 230 -3.75 -0.08 -11.65
C ILE A 230 -3.06 1.05 -12.40
N GLU A 231 -3.41 2.29 -12.10
CA GLU A 231 -2.76 3.45 -12.73
C GLU A 231 -2.47 4.53 -11.69
N VAL A 232 -1.27 5.09 -11.73
CA VAL A 232 -0.91 6.28 -10.96
C VAL A 232 -0.23 7.28 -11.88
N SER A 233 -0.68 8.53 -11.81
CA SER A 233 -0.14 9.60 -12.65
C SER A 233 0.20 10.85 -11.87
N GLY A 234 1.41 11.34 -12.05
CA GLY A 234 1.87 12.67 -11.66
C GLY A 234 1.72 13.72 -12.78
N ALA A 235 1.24 13.29 -13.97
CA ALA A 235 1.07 14.13 -15.15
C ALA A 235 -0.41 14.36 -15.54
N ASN A 236 -1.35 13.85 -14.75
CA ASN A 236 -2.76 14.09 -14.97
C ASN A 236 -3.26 15.25 -14.09
N ALA A 237 -3.71 16.31 -14.72
CA ALA A 237 -4.20 17.51 -14.04
C ALA A 237 -5.63 17.34 -13.50
N LEU A 238 -6.41 16.39 -14.00
CA LEU A 238 -7.76 16.12 -13.56
C LEU A 238 -7.82 14.82 -12.75
N PRO A 239 -8.40 14.83 -11.55
CA PRO A 239 -8.66 13.60 -10.81
C PRO A 239 -9.67 12.74 -11.60
N GLY A 240 -9.50 11.43 -11.56
CA GLY A 240 -10.45 10.47 -12.08
C GLY A 240 -11.10 9.66 -10.97
N ARG A 241 -11.85 8.62 -11.34
CA ARG A 241 -12.38 7.65 -10.40
C ARG A 241 -11.23 6.92 -9.71
N GLU A 242 -11.19 7.01 -8.39
CA GLU A 242 -10.11 6.37 -7.63
C GLU A 242 -10.27 4.86 -7.55
N MET A 243 -11.52 4.37 -7.46
CA MET A 243 -11.84 2.95 -7.52
C MET A 243 -13.11 2.72 -8.36
N GLU A 244 -13.06 1.72 -9.22
CA GLU A 244 -14.23 1.22 -9.96
C GLU A 244 -14.18 -0.32 -9.97
N ILE A 245 -15.16 -0.94 -9.32
CA ILE A 245 -15.25 -2.40 -9.22
C ILE A 245 -16.46 -2.85 -10.00
N ILE A 246 -16.25 -3.67 -11.04
CA ILE A 246 -17.28 -4.11 -11.96
C ILE A 246 -17.54 -5.60 -11.73
N GLY A 247 -18.76 -5.93 -11.34
CA GLY A 247 -19.23 -7.29 -11.15
C GLY A 247 -20.32 -7.69 -12.14
N SER A 248 -20.73 -8.95 -12.08
CA SER A 248 -21.75 -9.53 -12.96
C SER A 248 -23.17 -8.96 -12.74
N ARG A 249 -23.39 -8.24 -11.63
CA ARG A 249 -24.70 -7.70 -11.25
C ARG A 249 -24.67 -6.18 -10.95
N GLY A 250 -23.53 -5.53 -11.05
CA GLY A 250 -23.43 -4.10 -10.75
C GLY A 250 -22.01 -3.58 -10.72
N THR A 251 -21.89 -2.32 -10.36
CA THR A 251 -20.61 -1.60 -10.29
C THR A 251 -20.58 -0.73 -9.04
N ILE A 252 -19.46 -0.73 -8.34
CA ILE A 252 -19.12 0.16 -7.22
C ILE A 252 -18.14 1.20 -7.73
N ILE A 253 -18.33 2.47 -7.38
CA ILE A 253 -17.45 3.58 -7.76
C ILE A 253 -17.12 4.41 -6.51
N TYR A 254 -15.83 4.70 -6.34
CA TYR A 254 -15.37 5.73 -5.42
C TYR A 254 -14.71 6.85 -6.21
N GLU A 255 -15.26 8.05 -6.08
CA GLU A 255 -14.84 9.23 -6.82
C GLU A 255 -15.12 10.50 -6.00
N ASN A 256 -14.14 11.39 -5.90
CA ASN A 256 -14.30 12.69 -5.21
C ASN A 256 -14.86 12.57 -3.78
N GLY A 257 -14.41 11.56 -3.03
CA GLY A 257 -14.83 11.32 -1.65
C GLY A 257 -16.21 10.66 -1.50
N LYS A 258 -16.90 10.35 -2.61
CA LYS A 258 -18.21 9.69 -2.62
C LYS A 258 -18.11 8.24 -3.06
N LEU A 259 -18.77 7.37 -2.31
CA LEU A 259 -18.89 5.96 -2.62
C LEU A 259 -20.32 5.65 -3.06
N SER A 260 -20.48 5.15 -4.27
CA SER A 260 -21.76 4.81 -4.86
C SER A 260 -21.74 3.44 -5.53
N ALA A 261 -22.91 2.83 -5.69
CA ALA A 261 -23.07 1.66 -6.51
C ALA A 261 -24.37 1.70 -7.30
N ARG A 262 -24.32 1.09 -8.49
CA ARG A 262 -25.49 0.77 -9.29
C ARG A 262 -25.50 -0.74 -9.55
N TYR A 263 -26.57 -1.40 -9.17
CA TYR A 263 -26.66 -2.85 -9.23
C TYR A 263 -28.07 -3.33 -9.53
N VAL A 264 -28.17 -4.54 -10.08
CA VAL A 264 -29.46 -5.20 -10.35
C VAL A 264 -30.17 -5.44 -9.03
N GLU A 265 -31.45 -5.07 -8.96
CA GLU A 265 -32.26 -5.21 -7.75
C GLU A 265 -32.13 -6.62 -7.13
N PRO A 266 -31.92 -6.71 -5.81
CA PRO A 266 -31.78 -8.01 -5.13
C PRO A 266 -32.99 -8.90 -5.36
N GLY A 267 -32.75 -10.20 -5.56
CA GLY A 267 -33.81 -11.18 -5.83
C GLY A 267 -34.16 -11.35 -7.32
N ILE A 268 -33.81 -10.43 -8.20
CA ILE A 268 -33.99 -10.60 -9.64
C ILE A 268 -33.07 -11.71 -10.14
N LYS A 269 -33.63 -12.74 -10.77
CA LYS A 269 -32.92 -13.82 -11.47
C LYS A 269 -32.86 -13.52 -12.95
N PHE A 270 -31.66 -13.60 -13.55
CA PHE A 270 -31.53 -13.48 -14.99
C PHE A 270 -32.22 -14.63 -15.71
N LYS A 271 -32.96 -14.29 -16.76
CA LYS A 271 -33.63 -15.29 -17.61
C LYS A 271 -32.59 -16.11 -18.37
N LYS A 272 -32.85 -17.40 -18.53
CA LYS A 272 -32.07 -18.27 -19.43
C LYS A 272 -32.55 -18.04 -20.87
N LEU A 273 -32.01 -16.99 -21.49
CA LEU A 273 -32.31 -16.65 -22.88
C LEU A 273 -31.37 -17.42 -23.82
N LYS A 274 -31.86 -17.70 -25.04
CA LYS A 274 -31.02 -18.25 -26.12
C LYS A 274 -30.68 -17.10 -27.07
N PRO A 275 -29.43 -17.04 -27.60
CA PRO A 275 -29.08 -16.07 -28.63
C PRO A 275 -30.01 -16.23 -29.84
N HIS A 276 -30.48 -15.11 -30.41
CA HIS A 276 -31.32 -15.10 -31.59
C HIS A 276 -30.44 -15.05 -32.85
N PRO A 277 -30.60 -15.93 -33.86
CA PRO A 277 -29.75 -15.97 -35.03
C PRO A 277 -30.07 -14.89 -36.07
N GLU A 278 -31.17 -14.17 -35.90
CA GLU A 278 -31.60 -13.13 -36.82
C GLU A 278 -30.80 -11.84 -36.65
N ASN A 279 -30.91 -10.93 -37.65
CA ASN A 279 -30.32 -9.63 -37.57
C ASN A 279 -30.85 -8.82 -36.38
N PRO A 280 -29.99 -7.99 -35.74
CA PRO A 280 -30.45 -7.15 -34.66
C PRO A 280 -31.55 -6.21 -35.14
N PRO A 281 -32.53 -5.85 -34.29
CA PRO A 281 -33.58 -4.93 -34.65
C PRO A 281 -33.01 -3.55 -35.00
N LEU A 282 -33.76 -2.72 -35.70
CA LEU A 282 -33.37 -1.38 -36.14
C LEU A 282 -32.99 -0.46 -34.99
N GLN A 283 -33.51 -0.69 -33.79
CA GLN A 283 -33.14 0.06 -32.58
C GLN A 283 -32.23 -0.78 -31.70
N TYR A 284 -31.10 -0.22 -31.34
CA TYR A 284 -30.21 -0.82 -30.37
C TYR A 284 -30.87 -0.93 -28.99
N GLY A 285 -30.71 -2.07 -28.33
CA GLY A 285 -31.29 -2.27 -26.99
C GLY A 285 -32.65 -2.94 -26.96
N ASN A 286 -33.08 -3.63 -28.05
CA ASN A 286 -34.25 -4.51 -27.99
C ASN A 286 -33.88 -5.82 -27.25
N PHE A 287 -34.24 -5.86 -25.96
CA PHE A 287 -33.92 -6.98 -25.09
C PHE A 287 -35.20 -7.67 -24.62
N ASP A 288 -35.19 -9.03 -24.63
CA ASP A 288 -36.29 -9.83 -24.11
C ASP A 288 -36.35 -9.84 -22.57
N GLU A 289 -35.41 -9.21 -21.93
CA GLU A 289 -35.35 -9.08 -20.48
C GLU A 289 -35.18 -7.60 -20.08
N LYS A 290 -36.06 -7.13 -19.20
CA LYS A 290 -35.94 -5.81 -18.59
C LYS A 290 -35.27 -5.98 -17.21
N LEU A 291 -34.10 -5.36 -17.02
CA LEU A 291 -33.40 -5.34 -15.73
C LEU A 291 -33.76 -4.04 -14.98
N TYR A 292 -34.03 -4.20 -13.70
CA TYR A 292 -34.25 -3.06 -12.79
C TYR A 292 -32.99 -2.85 -11.96
N PHE A 293 -32.58 -1.59 -11.87
CA PHE A 293 -31.38 -1.19 -11.17
C PHE A 293 -31.70 -0.32 -9.97
N VAL A 294 -30.98 -0.60 -8.87
CA VAL A 294 -30.91 0.24 -7.69
C VAL A 294 -29.66 1.11 -7.77
N ASN A 295 -29.77 2.39 -7.42
CA ASN A 295 -28.65 3.29 -7.22
C ASN A 295 -28.56 3.57 -5.71
N SER A 296 -27.38 3.40 -5.15
CA SER A 296 -27.14 3.64 -3.72
C SER A 296 -25.88 4.46 -3.51
N GLU A 297 -25.90 5.33 -2.54
CA GLU A 297 -24.72 6.01 -1.98
C GLU A 297 -24.43 5.40 -0.60
N PHE A 298 -23.15 5.26 -0.26
CA PHE A 298 -22.73 4.69 0.99
C PHE A 298 -21.83 5.65 1.75
N GLU A 299 -22.03 5.74 3.04
CA GLU A 299 -21.11 6.47 3.90
C GLU A 299 -19.76 5.77 3.95
N VAL A 300 -18.70 6.55 3.79
CA VAL A 300 -17.33 6.08 3.97
C VAL A 300 -17.01 6.16 5.46
N PRO A 301 -16.69 5.03 6.13
CA PRO A 301 -16.44 5.02 7.55
C PRO A 301 -15.21 5.87 7.91
N LYS A 302 -15.21 6.47 9.09
CA LYS A 302 -14.07 7.24 9.61
C LYS A 302 -13.03 6.30 10.25
N ILE A 303 -12.30 5.57 9.43
CA ILE A 303 -11.22 4.69 9.90
C ILE A 303 -9.90 5.42 9.74
N SER A 304 -9.10 5.46 10.80
CA SER A 304 -7.74 5.97 10.71
C SER A 304 -6.78 4.86 10.28
N GLN A 305 -5.91 5.13 9.31
CA GLN A 305 -4.84 4.22 8.91
C GLN A 305 -3.86 3.91 10.07
N THR A 306 -3.92 4.70 11.13
CA THR A 306 -3.13 4.47 12.37
C THR A 306 -3.55 3.19 13.11
N VAL A 307 -4.72 2.62 12.80
CA VAL A 307 -5.16 1.32 13.34
C VAL A 307 -4.13 0.21 13.08
N LEU A 308 -3.29 0.34 12.06
CA LEU A 308 -2.19 -0.58 11.80
C LEU A 308 -1.27 -0.73 13.01
N TRP A 309 -0.96 0.36 13.74
CA TRP A 309 -0.13 0.29 14.96
C TRP A 309 -0.75 -0.60 16.04
N LYS A 310 -2.09 -0.59 16.14
CA LYS A 310 -2.81 -1.48 17.05
C LYS A 310 -2.61 -2.95 16.65
N HIS A 311 -2.75 -3.29 15.36
CA HIS A 311 -2.52 -4.65 14.88
C HIS A 311 -1.07 -5.11 15.10
N LEU A 312 -0.08 -4.22 14.85
CA LEU A 312 1.32 -4.53 15.12
C LEU A 312 1.58 -4.82 16.59
N TYR A 313 0.98 -4.03 17.48
CA TYR A 313 1.07 -4.25 18.92
C TYR A 313 0.43 -5.59 19.32
N ASP A 314 -0.77 -5.86 18.82
CA ASP A 314 -1.52 -7.06 19.17
C ASP A 314 -0.78 -8.34 18.73
N GLU A 315 -0.10 -8.33 17.59
CA GLU A 315 0.75 -9.45 17.20
C GLU A 315 2.03 -9.53 18.05
N ALA A 316 2.74 -8.41 18.23
CA ALA A 316 4.01 -8.40 18.94
C ALA A 316 3.89 -8.76 20.43
N VAL A 317 2.79 -8.42 21.08
CA VAL A 317 2.59 -8.59 22.54
C VAL A 317 1.62 -9.73 22.86
N ASN A 318 0.54 -9.87 22.08
CA ASN A 318 -0.56 -10.78 22.36
C ASN A 318 -0.55 -12.01 21.42
N GLY A 319 0.32 -12.05 20.41
CA GLY A 319 0.37 -13.16 19.43
C GLY A 319 -0.82 -13.20 18.47
N VAL A 320 -1.63 -12.14 18.39
CA VAL A 320 -2.76 -12.05 17.45
C VAL A 320 -2.24 -11.67 16.07
N PRO A 321 -2.35 -12.52 15.04
CA PRO A 321 -1.76 -12.25 13.74
C PRO A 321 -2.21 -10.91 13.13
N SER A 322 -1.26 -10.15 12.62
CA SER A 322 -1.56 -8.92 11.85
C SER A 322 -2.27 -9.25 10.54
N PRO A 323 -3.21 -8.43 10.09
CA PRO A 323 -3.84 -8.59 8.78
C PRO A 323 -2.88 -8.34 7.60
N VAL A 324 -1.70 -7.76 7.85
CA VAL A 324 -0.65 -7.56 6.83
C VAL A 324 0.39 -8.67 6.95
N LYS A 325 0.33 -9.65 6.06
CA LYS A 325 1.24 -10.81 6.05
C LYS A 325 2.53 -10.51 5.30
N LEU A 326 3.62 -11.15 5.73
CA LEU A 326 4.94 -10.98 5.09
C LEU A 326 4.96 -11.47 3.65
N GLU A 327 4.24 -12.57 3.35
CA GLU A 327 4.13 -13.14 2.02
C GLU A 327 3.43 -12.20 1.04
N GLU A 328 2.42 -11.48 1.52
CA GLU A 328 1.71 -10.48 0.71
C GLU A 328 2.61 -9.28 0.39
N GLY A 329 3.39 -8.80 1.37
CA GLY A 329 4.39 -7.78 1.13
C GLY A 329 5.47 -8.22 0.13
N ARG A 330 5.88 -9.50 0.18
CA ARG A 330 6.78 -10.09 -0.80
C ARG A 330 6.17 -10.09 -2.21
N GLU A 331 4.88 -10.40 -2.31
CA GLU A 331 4.17 -10.39 -3.59
C GLU A 331 4.08 -8.97 -4.17
N VAL A 332 3.84 -7.96 -3.34
CA VAL A 332 3.90 -6.55 -3.77
C VAL A 332 5.27 -6.20 -4.37
N VAL A 333 6.36 -6.60 -3.71
CA VAL A 333 7.73 -6.38 -4.23
C VAL A 333 7.94 -7.13 -5.55
N ARG A 334 7.47 -8.39 -5.65
CA ARG A 334 7.57 -9.20 -6.87
C ARG A 334 6.86 -8.53 -8.06
N ILE A 335 5.63 -8.09 -7.87
CA ILE A 335 4.86 -7.41 -8.93
C ILE A 335 5.54 -6.11 -9.34
N THR A 336 6.06 -5.33 -8.39
CA THR A 336 6.80 -4.10 -8.66
C THR A 336 8.05 -4.38 -9.49
N GLU A 337 8.85 -5.37 -9.09
CA GLU A 337 10.07 -5.78 -9.81
C GLU A 337 9.75 -6.30 -11.22
N GLU A 338 8.70 -7.13 -11.36
CA GLU A 338 8.27 -7.66 -12.66
C GLU A 338 7.75 -6.55 -13.59
N ALA A 339 7.03 -5.56 -13.07
CA ALA A 339 6.58 -4.41 -13.85
C ALA A 339 7.77 -3.61 -14.42
N PHE A 340 8.80 -3.37 -13.61
CA PHE A 340 10.04 -2.74 -14.11
C PHE A 340 10.69 -3.60 -15.20
N LYS A 341 10.88 -4.90 -14.96
CA LYS A 341 11.48 -5.83 -15.94
C LYS A 341 10.67 -5.91 -17.22
N PHE A 342 9.34 -5.90 -17.15
CA PHE A 342 8.46 -5.90 -18.32
C PHE A 342 8.73 -4.70 -19.24
N CYS A 343 9.05 -3.55 -18.65
CA CYS A 343 9.41 -2.32 -19.38
C CYS A 343 10.92 -2.22 -19.72
N GLY A 344 11.70 -3.26 -19.49
CA GLY A 344 13.15 -3.24 -19.72
C GLY A 344 13.93 -2.35 -18.75
N LEU A 345 13.35 -2.07 -17.56
CA LEU A 345 13.95 -1.23 -16.53
C LEU A 345 14.46 -2.10 -15.37
N ASP A 346 15.57 -1.68 -14.77
CA ASP A 346 16.11 -2.28 -13.55
C ASP A 346 16.63 -1.19 -12.60
N PRO A 347 15.72 -0.49 -11.89
CA PRO A 347 16.14 0.56 -10.95
C PRO A 347 17.00 0.02 -9.81
N ALA A 348 16.86 -1.24 -9.45
CA ALA A 348 17.64 -1.84 -8.37
C ALA A 348 19.13 -1.92 -8.72
N SER A 349 19.48 -2.09 -10.00
CA SER A 349 20.88 -2.08 -10.47
C SER A 349 21.55 -0.70 -10.39
N LEU A 350 20.76 0.37 -10.33
CA LEU A 350 21.24 1.76 -10.25
C LEU A 350 21.50 2.24 -8.82
N ILE A 351 21.12 1.45 -7.83
CA ILE A 351 21.23 1.83 -6.41
C ILE A 351 22.71 1.94 -6.02
N ARG A 352 23.09 3.12 -5.55
CA ARG A 352 24.39 3.35 -4.92
C ARG A 352 24.29 3.03 -3.42
N ARG A 353 25.01 2.02 -2.99
CA ARG A 353 25.12 1.60 -1.57
C ARG A 353 26.34 2.21 -0.90
#